data_1157685070b8c3e375a228416e185d67
#
_entry.id   1157685070b8c3e375a228416e185d67
#
_cell.length_a   1.000
_cell.length_b   1.000
_cell.length_c   1.000
_cell.angle_alpha   90.00
_cell.angle_beta   90.00
_cell.angle_gamma   90.00
#
_symmetry.space_group_name_H-M   'P 1'
#
loop_
_entity.id
_entity.type
_entity.pdbx_description
1 polymer ?
#
loop_
_entity_poly.entity_id
_entity_poly.type
_entity_poly.pdbx_seq_one_letter_code
_entity_poly.pdbx_strand_id
1 'polypeptide(L)'
;AEPPDGPSSAFFQDMARDKNAVVVAGFAERHQKHLYNACLVVVPEVKNPYVYRKTHLFYKETACFDPGDTGFFVVEDKERDVCIGPMVCYDWRFPESARVLTLLGADLIVCPANLVTESWRRVMPARAIENNVYLAVANRAGLEKRKGEELRFKGNSAIYDFSGQEIIKAGEEKDEVLLAKIYPSKTRDKSFNPVNDVLTDRQPQHYAPLTRIVK
;
A
#
# COMPACT_ATOMS: atom_id res chain seq x y z
N ALA A 1 -4.96 -2.26 -19.81
CA ALA A 1 -4.31 -3.29 -19.00
C ALA A 1 -3.20 -3.94 -19.80
N GLU A 2 -2.10 -4.26 -19.17
CA GLU A 2 -0.89 -4.78 -19.76
C GLU A 2 -0.32 -5.94 -18.92
N PRO A 3 0.54 -6.83 -19.49
CA PRO A 3 1.15 -7.89 -18.70
C PRO A 3 2.16 -7.34 -17.70
N PRO A 4 2.56 -8.13 -16.66
CA PRO A 4 3.53 -7.70 -15.65
C PRO A 4 4.91 -7.32 -16.18
N ASP A 5 5.25 -7.75 -17.37
CA ASP A 5 6.47 -7.41 -18.12
C ASP A 5 6.23 -6.39 -19.24
N GLY A 6 5.10 -5.68 -19.18
CA GLY A 6 4.68 -4.70 -20.17
C GLY A 6 5.40 -3.35 -20.06
N PRO A 7 4.98 -2.36 -20.90
CA PRO A 7 5.62 -1.05 -20.98
C PRO A 7 5.74 -0.30 -19.65
N SER A 8 4.69 -0.31 -18.79
CA SER A 8 4.76 0.34 -17.49
C SER A 8 5.81 -0.32 -16.60
N SER A 9 5.88 -1.65 -16.62
CA SER A 9 6.88 -2.39 -15.85
C SER A 9 8.29 -2.04 -16.30
N ALA A 10 8.55 -2.01 -17.61
CA ALA A 10 9.85 -1.63 -18.16
C ALA A 10 10.22 -0.19 -17.74
N PHE A 11 9.29 0.75 -17.87
CA PHE A 11 9.49 2.14 -17.45
C PHE A 11 9.88 2.27 -15.97
N PHE A 12 9.15 1.59 -15.08
CA PHE A 12 9.44 1.65 -13.64
C PHE A 12 10.71 0.89 -13.26
N GLN A 13 11.09 -0.15 -14.00
CA GLN A 13 12.37 -0.82 -13.82
C GLN A 13 13.56 0.07 -14.23
N ASP A 14 13.44 0.79 -15.35
CA ASP A 14 14.45 1.76 -15.76
C ASP A 14 14.57 2.88 -14.73
N MET A 15 13.45 3.43 -14.27
CA MET A 15 13.42 4.45 -13.22
C MET A 15 14.07 3.96 -11.91
N ALA A 16 13.75 2.74 -11.48
CA ALA A 16 14.31 2.16 -10.26
C ALA A 16 15.84 2.04 -10.36
N ARG A 17 16.36 1.55 -11.50
CA ARG A 17 17.80 1.45 -11.75
C ARG A 17 18.47 2.82 -11.83
N ASP A 18 17.93 3.74 -12.62
CA ASP A 18 18.52 5.08 -12.83
C ASP A 18 18.60 5.89 -11.54
N LYS A 19 17.62 5.74 -10.65
CA LYS A 19 17.53 6.47 -9.38
C LYS A 19 18.07 5.68 -8.19
N ASN A 20 18.45 4.43 -8.40
CA ASN A 20 18.80 3.48 -7.35
C ASN A 20 17.75 3.53 -6.21
N ALA A 21 16.47 3.31 -6.56
CA ALA A 21 15.35 3.47 -5.64
C ALA A 21 14.30 2.37 -5.87
N VAL A 22 13.66 1.93 -4.78
CA VAL A 22 12.46 1.09 -4.92
C VAL A 22 11.31 1.94 -5.44
N VAL A 23 10.64 1.45 -6.50
CA VAL A 23 9.46 2.09 -7.09
C VAL A 23 8.23 1.25 -6.78
N VAL A 24 7.18 1.88 -6.23
CA VAL A 24 5.87 1.24 -6.03
C VAL A 24 4.84 1.99 -6.85
N ALA A 25 4.23 1.32 -7.83
CA ALA A 25 3.34 1.96 -8.78
C ALA A 25 2.10 1.12 -9.08
N GLY A 26 0.93 1.76 -9.04
CA GLY A 26 -0.35 1.13 -9.43
C GLY A 26 -0.46 0.98 -10.94
N PHE A 27 -0.99 -0.15 -11.41
CA PHE A 27 -1.28 -0.39 -12.81
C PHE A 27 -2.46 -1.35 -12.98
N ALA A 28 -3.03 -1.39 -14.20
CA ALA A 28 -4.01 -2.39 -14.58
C ALA A 28 -3.29 -3.58 -15.22
N GLU A 29 -3.23 -4.69 -14.51
CA GLU A 29 -2.60 -5.92 -14.98
C GLU A 29 -3.55 -6.72 -15.88
N ARG A 30 -2.99 -7.28 -16.95
CA ARG A 30 -3.59 -8.35 -17.74
C ARG A 30 -2.78 -9.63 -17.55
N HIS A 31 -3.39 -10.63 -16.97
CA HIS A 31 -2.80 -11.96 -16.84
C HIS A 31 -3.71 -12.99 -17.50
N GLN A 32 -3.28 -13.51 -18.64
CA GLN A 32 -4.10 -14.39 -19.50
C GLN A 32 -5.43 -13.71 -19.88
N LYS A 33 -6.58 -14.26 -19.45
CA LYS A 33 -7.92 -13.71 -19.68
C LYS A 33 -8.41 -12.80 -18.55
N HIS A 34 -7.67 -12.70 -17.46
CA HIS A 34 -8.04 -11.98 -16.25
C HIS A 34 -7.45 -10.57 -16.23
N LEU A 35 -8.17 -9.65 -15.62
CA LEU A 35 -7.73 -8.28 -15.40
C LEU A 35 -7.69 -8.01 -13.90
N TYR A 36 -6.61 -7.41 -13.42
CA TYR A 36 -6.45 -7.09 -12.01
C TYR A 36 -6.12 -5.60 -11.81
N ASN A 37 -6.69 -5.02 -10.77
CA ASN A 37 -6.17 -3.80 -10.20
C ASN A 37 -4.95 -4.20 -9.35
N ALA A 38 -3.77 -3.72 -9.72
CA ALA A 38 -2.52 -4.21 -9.15
C ALA A 38 -1.53 -3.09 -8.86
N CYS A 39 -0.48 -3.39 -8.12
CA CYS A 39 0.71 -2.55 -8.07
C CYS A 39 1.99 -3.38 -8.24
N LEU A 40 2.97 -2.73 -8.85
CA LEU A 40 4.34 -3.21 -8.97
C LEU A 40 5.13 -2.73 -7.76
N VAL A 41 5.99 -3.61 -7.21
CA VAL A 41 7.09 -3.23 -6.33
C VAL A 41 8.37 -3.60 -7.06
N VAL A 42 9.12 -2.59 -7.47
CA VAL A 42 10.32 -2.72 -8.30
C VAL A 42 11.54 -2.39 -7.45
N VAL A 43 12.37 -3.38 -7.20
CA VAL A 43 13.66 -3.23 -6.51
C VAL A 43 14.77 -3.18 -7.57
N PRO A 44 15.69 -2.22 -7.53
CA PRO A 44 16.69 -2.02 -8.61
C PRO A 44 17.48 -3.26 -8.97
N GLU A 45 17.86 -4.07 -8.00
CA GLU A 45 18.70 -5.25 -8.15
C GLU A 45 17.92 -6.49 -8.59
N VAL A 46 16.57 -6.43 -8.58
CA VAL A 46 15.71 -7.57 -8.89
C VAL A 46 15.25 -7.51 -10.33
N LYS A 47 15.50 -8.59 -11.09
CA LYS A 47 15.20 -8.64 -12.52
C LYS A 47 13.71 -8.45 -12.85
N ASN A 48 12.84 -9.08 -12.06
CA ASN A 48 11.39 -9.03 -12.27
C ASN A 48 10.71 -8.31 -11.13
N PRO A 49 9.77 -7.39 -11.37
CA PRO A 49 9.03 -6.74 -10.31
C PRO A 49 8.14 -7.73 -9.57
N TYR A 50 7.88 -7.43 -8.30
CA TYR A 50 6.83 -8.11 -7.54
C TYR A 50 5.48 -7.48 -7.90
N VAL A 51 4.45 -8.30 -8.06
CA VAL A 51 3.09 -7.85 -8.41
C VAL A 51 2.15 -8.17 -7.26
N TYR A 52 1.57 -7.15 -6.66
CA TYR A 52 0.46 -7.29 -5.72
C TYR A 52 -0.85 -7.02 -6.48
N ARG A 53 -1.76 -7.99 -6.48
CA ARG A 53 -3.11 -7.86 -7.01
C ARG A 53 -4.05 -7.47 -5.87
N LYS A 54 -4.74 -6.36 -6.02
CA LYS A 54 -5.62 -5.77 -5.02
C LYS A 54 -6.64 -6.78 -4.50
N THR A 55 -6.58 -7.04 -3.20
CA THR A 55 -7.43 -8.03 -2.53
C THR A 55 -8.89 -7.54 -2.45
N HIS A 56 -9.12 -6.27 -2.12
CA HIS A 56 -10.45 -5.73 -1.90
C HIS A 56 -10.85 -4.74 -2.99
N LEU A 57 -11.65 -5.21 -3.94
CA LEU A 57 -12.17 -4.36 -5.01
C LEU A 57 -13.21 -3.37 -4.47
N PHE A 58 -13.21 -2.16 -5.03
CA PHE A 58 -14.11 -1.08 -4.63
C PHE A 58 -15.12 -0.74 -5.72
N TYR A 59 -16.42 -0.74 -5.38
CA TYR A 59 -17.51 -0.25 -6.22
C TYR A 59 -17.48 -0.84 -7.63
N LYS A 60 -17.38 0.01 -8.68
CA LYS A 60 -17.40 -0.40 -10.11
C LYS A 60 -16.16 -1.24 -10.51
N GLU A 61 -15.13 -1.32 -9.69
CA GLU A 61 -13.97 -2.17 -9.97
C GLU A 61 -14.37 -3.64 -10.13
N THR A 62 -15.38 -4.10 -9.39
CA THR A 62 -15.90 -5.48 -9.48
C THR A 62 -16.48 -5.85 -10.83
N ALA A 63 -16.86 -4.84 -11.65
CA ALA A 63 -17.32 -5.05 -13.02
C ALA A 63 -16.18 -5.09 -14.05
N CYS A 64 -14.94 -4.72 -13.65
CA CYS A 64 -13.81 -4.55 -14.56
C CYS A 64 -12.62 -5.45 -14.22
N PHE A 65 -12.47 -5.83 -12.96
CA PHE A 65 -11.33 -6.57 -12.45
C PHE A 65 -11.76 -7.81 -11.67
N ASP A 66 -10.94 -8.83 -11.75
CA ASP A 66 -11.04 -10.00 -10.89
C ASP A 66 -10.46 -9.69 -9.49
N PRO A 67 -10.96 -10.33 -8.42
CA PRO A 67 -10.34 -10.25 -7.10
C PRO A 67 -8.88 -10.71 -7.14
N GLY A 68 -8.01 -9.99 -6.41
CA GLY A 68 -6.60 -10.36 -6.33
C GLY A 68 -6.39 -11.72 -5.66
N ASP A 69 -5.46 -12.48 -6.19
CA ASP A 69 -5.15 -13.85 -5.78
C ASP A 69 -3.70 -14.03 -5.27
N THR A 70 -2.92 -12.94 -5.20
CA THR A 70 -1.54 -13.00 -4.70
C THR A 70 -1.45 -13.10 -3.18
N GLY A 71 -2.52 -12.74 -2.47
CA GLY A 71 -2.46 -12.49 -1.04
C GLY A 71 -1.58 -11.29 -0.70
N PHE A 72 -1.45 -11.00 0.59
CA PHE A 72 -0.53 -10.00 1.09
C PHE A 72 0.87 -10.60 1.24
N PHE A 73 1.90 -9.81 0.90
CA PHE A 73 3.30 -10.17 1.04
C PHE A 73 4.14 -8.93 1.34
N VAL A 74 5.39 -9.15 1.73
CA VAL A 74 6.38 -8.09 1.88
C VAL A 74 7.54 -8.30 0.92
N VAL A 75 8.17 -7.20 0.54
CA VAL A 75 9.38 -7.18 -0.29
C VAL A 75 10.52 -6.64 0.56
N GLU A 76 11.54 -7.44 0.76
CA GLU A 76 12.75 -7.05 1.46
C GLU A 76 13.71 -6.34 0.50
N ASP A 77 14.09 -5.13 0.82
CA ASP A 77 15.20 -4.41 0.20
C ASP A 77 16.39 -4.45 1.17
N LYS A 78 17.32 -5.36 0.89
CA LYS A 78 18.50 -5.58 1.75
C LYS A 78 19.50 -4.44 1.73
N GLU A 79 19.62 -3.74 0.61
CA GLU A 79 20.53 -2.61 0.48
C GLU A 79 20.12 -1.44 1.37
N ARG A 80 18.80 -1.22 1.47
CA ARG A 80 18.22 -0.12 2.27
C ARG A 80 17.71 -0.57 3.63
N ASP A 81 17.88 -1.86 3.96
CA ASP A 81 17.45 -2.48 5.23
C ASP A 81 16.00 -2.15 5.57
N VAL A 82 15.08 -2.38 4.62
CA VAL A 82 13.65 -2.11 4.77
C VAL A 82 12.79 -3.23 4.20
N CYS A 83 11.75 -3.59 4.95
CA CYS A 83 10.69 -4.49 4.50
C CYS A 83 9.45 -3.67 4.09
N ILE A 84 9.04 -3.77 2.82
CA ILE A 84 7.96 -2.98 2.23
C ILE A 84 6.73 -3.86 2.01
N GLY A 85 5.59 -3.46 2.59
CA GLY A 85 4.30 -4.12 2.41
C GLY A 85 3.39 -3.30 1.49
N PRO A 86 3.04 -3.80 0.27
CA PRO A 86 2.11 -3.10 -0.61
C PRO A 86 0.66 -3.36 -0.23
N MET A 87 -0.18 -2.32 -0.30
CA MET A 87 -1.62 -2.40 -0.36
C MET A 87 -2.14 -1.38 -1.38
N VAL A 88 -3.36 -1.53 -1.91
CA VAL A 88 -3.88 -0.64 -2.95
C VAL A 88 -5.22 -0.05 -2.52
N CYS A 89 -5.28 1.29 -2.47
CA CYS A 89 -6.51 2.06 -2.33
C CYS A 89 -7.44 1.47 -1.23
N TYR A 90 -8.58 0.87 -1.59
CA TYR A 90 -9.62 0.38 -0.67
C TYR A 90 -9.15 -0.66 0.35
N ASP A 91 -8.00 -1.31 0.16
CA ASP A 91 -7.41 -2.20 1.16
C ASP A 91 -7.23 -1.50 2.53
N TRP A 92 -7.08 -0.17 2.53
CA TRP A 92 -6.98 0.63 3.75
C TRP A 92 -8.17 0.46 4.70
N ARG A 93 -9.34 0.13 4.14
CA ARG A 93 -10.58 -0.01 4.92
C ARG A 93 -10.53 -1.18 5.88
N PHE A 94 -9.76 -2.20 5.55
CA PHE A 94 -9.66 -3.46 6.27
C PHE A 94 -8.43 -3.45 7.19
N PRO A 95 -8.63 -3.46 8.53
CA PRO A 95 -7.50 -3.51 9.46
C PRO A 95 -6.62 -4.75 9.26
N GLU A 96 -7.20 -5.83 8.76
CA GLU A 96 -6.51 -7.08 8.42
C GLU A 96 -5.40 -6.86 7.41
N SER A 97 -5.57 -5.97 6.42
CA SER A 97 -4.56 -5.70 5.40
C SER A 97 -3.25 -5.22 6.02
N ALA A 98 -3.30 -4.17 6.84
CA ALA A 98 -2.11 -3.65 7.51
C ALA A 98 -1.56 -4.64 8.55
N ARG A 99 -2.45 -5.34 9.29
CA ARG A 99 -2.03 -6.32 10.29
C ARG A 99 -1.30 -7.50 9.68
N VAL A 100 -1.78 -8.04 8.56
CA VAL A 100 -1.10 -9.16 7.87
C VAL A 100 0.26 -8.72 7.36
N LEU A 101 0.36 -7.55 6.72
CA LEU A 101 1.65 -7.01 6.26
C LEU A 101 2.65 -6.84 7.43
N THR A 102 2.16 -6.36 8.58
CA THR A 102 3.00 -6.21 9.78
C THR A 102 3.46 -7.55 10.33
N LEU A 103 2.57 -8.54 10.38
CA LEU A 103 2.91 -9.90 10.81
C LEU A 103 3.92 -10.59 9.87
N LEU A 104 3.95 -10.19 8.60
CA LEU A 104 4.96 -10.60 7.62
C LEU A 104 6.27 -9.82 7.73
N GLY A 105 6.35 -8.84 8.63
CA GLY A 105 7.58 -8.09 8.91
C GLY A 105 7.70 -6.73 8.22
N ALA A 106 6.61 -6.15 7.72
CA ALA A 106 6.67 -4.81 7.11
C ALA A 106 7.18 -3.76 8.10
N ASP A 107 8.18 -2.99 7.67
CA ASP A 107 8.63 -1.76 8.31
C ASP A 107 7.85 -0.55 7.76
N LEU A 108 7.56 -0.59 6.44
CA LEU A 108 6.84 0.44 5.70
C LEU A 108 5.69 -0.18 4.91
N ILE A 109 4.49 0.31 5.14
CA ILE A 109 3.34 0.00 4.28
C ILE A 109 3.18 1.11 3.24
N VAL A 110 3.04 0.74 1.96
CA VAL A 110 2.87 1.67 0.85
C VAL A 110 1.51 1.47 0.18
N CYS A 111 0.81 2.57 -0.11
CA CYS A 111 -0.55 2.54 -0.62
C CYS A 111 -0.72 3.49 -1.81
N PRO A 112 -0.48 3.06 -3.05
CA PRO A 112 -0.94 3.80 -4.21
C PRO A 112 -2.47 3.79 -4.26
N ALA A 113 -3.10 4.95 -4.54
CA ALA A 113 -4.53 5.09 -4.37
C ALA A 113 -5.17 6.15 -5.28
N ASN A 114 -6.46 5.95 -5.56
CA ASN A 114 -7.36 6.91 -6.22
C ASN A 114 -8.54 7.20 -5.26
N LEU A 115 -8.26 7.81 -4.11
CA LEU A 115 -9.24 8.04 -3.05
C LEU A 115 -10.04 9.32 -3.30
N VAL A 116 -11.35 9.19 -3.22
CA VAL A 116 -12.32 10.27 -3.47
C VAL A 116 -13.00 10.76 -2.19
N THR A 117 -12.77 10.09 -1.06
CA THR A 117 -13.37 10.45 0.25
C THR A 117 -12.30 10.88 1.23
N GLU A 118 -12.69 11.58 2.30
CA GLU A 118 -11.77 12.05 3.35
C GLU A 118 -11.58 11.04 4.49
N SER A 119 -12.42 10.02 4.57
CA SER A 119 -12.45 9.09 5.71
C SER A 119 -11.14 8.32 5.91
N TRP A 120 -10.42 8.02 4.82
CA TRP A 120 -9.15 7.32 4.89
C TRP A 120 -8.08 8.07 5.71
N ARG A 121 -8.10 9.41 5.69
CA ARG A 121 -7.16 10.24 6.46
C ARG A 121 -7.27 10.05 7.97
N ARG A 122 -8.46 9.66 8.45
CA ARG A 122 -8.69 9.35 9.88
C ARG A 122 -8.24 7.95 10.25
N VAL A 123 -8.18 7.06 9.27
CA VAL A 123 -7.90 5.63 9.49
C VAL A 123 -6.43 5.29 9.26
N MET A 124 -5.77 5.91 8.28
CA MET A 124 -4.37 5.61 7.99
C MET A 124 -3.42 5.82 9.18
N PRO A 125 -3.54 6.91 9.97
CA PRO A 125 -2.77 7.03 11.21
C PRO A 125 -3.00 5.87 12.18
N ALA A 126 -4.25 5.41 12.31
CA ALA A 126 -4.56 4.27 13.16
C ALA A 126 -3.88 2.99 12.66
N ARG A 127 -3.83 2.76 11.32
CA ARG A 127 -3.10 1.62 10.74
C ARG A 127 -1.61 1.68 11.07
N ALA A 128 -1.01 2.87 11.09
CA ALA A 128 0.38 3.04 11.48
C ALA A 128 0.60 2.73 12.97
N ILE A 129 -0.22 3.32 13.86
CA ILE A 129 -0.11 3.15 15.32
C ILE A 129 -0.33 1.70 15.74
N GLU A 130 -1.45 1.09 15.34
CA GLU A 130 -1.84 -0.25 15.79
C GLU A 130 -0.89 -1.36 15.32
N ASN A 131 -0.03 -1.03 14.35
CA ASN A 131 0.93 -1.95 13.74
C ASN A 131 2.39 -1.55 14.00
N ASN A 132 2.63 -0.37 14.59
CA ASN A 132 3.96 0.19 14.79
C ASN A 132 4.81 0.13 13.50
N VAL A 133 4.30 0.74 12.41
CA VAL A 133 4.92 0.78 11.08
C VAL A 133 4.85 2.18 10.48
N TYR A 134 5.78 2.51 9.57
CA TYR A 134 5.59 3.66 8.69
C TYR A 134 4.51 3.35 7.65
N LEU A 135 3.77 4.38 7.24
CA LEU A 135 2.75 4.24 6.22
C LEU A 135 2.81 5.42 5.24
N ALA A 136 2.96 5.12 3.94
CA ALA A 136 2.99 6.11 2.87
C ALA A 136 1.81 5.92 1.92
N VAL A 137 1.05 6.98 1.69
CA VAL A 137 -0.08 7.02 0.76
C VAL A 137 0.27 7.94 -0.40
N ALA A 138 0.31 7.40 -1.62
CA ALA A 138 0.38 8.16 -2.85
C ALA A 138 -1.02 8.23 -3.46
N ASN A 139 -1.73 9.33 -3.22
CA ASN A 139 -3.11 9.50 -3.68
C ASN A 139 -3.19 10.42 -4.89
N ARG A 140 -4.04 10.06 -5.84
CA ARG A 140 -4.33 10.89 -7.00
C ARG A 140 -4.97 12.21 -6.59
N ALA A 141 -4.55 13.30 -7.26
CA ALA A 141 -5.14 14.64 -7.15
C ALA A 141 -5.85 15.03 -8.45
N GLY A 142 -6.74 16.03 -8.37
CA GLY A 142 -7.35 16.66 -9.52
C GLY A 142 -8.68 16.08 -9.98
N LEU A 143 -9.12 16.55 -11.14
CA LEU A 143 -10.44 16.28 -11.70
C LEU A 143 -10.33 15.45 -12.97
N GLU A 144 -11.07 14.36 -13.04
CA GLU A 144 -11.26 13.58 -14.28
C GLU A 144 -12.68 13.69 -14.77
N LYS A 145 -12.82 14.05 -16.08
CA LYS A 145 -14.09 14.07 -16.78
C LYS A 145 -14.06 13.04 -17.89
N ARG A 146 -14.92 12.03 -17.83
CA ARG A 146 -14.98 10.97 -18.83
C ARG A 146 -16.40 10.48 -19.03
N LYS A 147 -16.85 10.43 -20.29
CA LYS A 147 -18.17 9.91 -20.67
C LYS A 147 -19.34 10.53 -19.90
N GLY A 148 -19.27 11.84 -19.61
CA GLY A 148 -20.32 12.55 -18.86
C GLY A 148 -20.25 12.38 -17.33
N GLU A 149 -19.37 11.55 -16.81
CA GLU A 149 -19.09 11.47 -15.38
C GLU A 149 -17.93 12.41 -15.01
N GLU A 150 -18.02 13.03 -13.84
CA GLU A 150 -16.99 13.86 -13.26
C GLU A 150 -16.57 13.25 -11.92
N LEU A 151 -15.26 13.00 -11.76
CA LEU A 151 -14.72 12.43 -10.55
C LEU A 151 -13.55 13.29 -10.05
N ARG A 152 -13.70 13.83 -8.83
CA ARG A 152 -12.65 14.62 -8.17
C ARG A 152 -11.89 13.74 -7.19
N PHE A 153 -10.59 13.60 -7.43
CA PHE A 153 -9.64 12.96 -6.52
C PHE A 153 -9.12 13.99 -5.53
N LYS A 154 -9.04 13.60 -4.28
CA LYS A 154 -8.85 14.50 -3.14
C LYS A 154 -7.38 14.78 -2.79
N GLY A 155 -6.41 14.26 -3.54
CA GLY A 155 -4.99 14.47 -3.24
C GLY A 155 -4.64 14.06 -1.81
N ASN A 156 -4.02 14.97 -1.06
CA ASN A 156 -3.63 14.76 0.34
C ASN A 156 -2.71 13.54 0.54
N SER A 157 -1.88 13.19 -0.45
CA SER A 157 -0.83 12.17 -0.25
C SER A 157 -0.08 12.46 1.04
N ALA A 158 0.23 11.44 1.83
CA ALA A 158 0.81 11.64 3.14
C ALA A 158 1.74 10.50 3.55
N ILE A 159 2.67 10.82 4.45
CA ILE A 159 3.53 9.85 5.12
C ILE A 159 3.29 9.97 6.63
N TYR A 160 3.00 8.85 7.26
CA TYR A 160 2.80 8.73 8.70
C TYR A 160 3.93 7.92 9.32
N ASP A 161 4.35 8.32 10.53
CA ASP A 161 5.26 7.51 11.32
C ASP A 161 4.53 6.40 12.10
N PHE A 162 5.30 5.56 12.76
CA PHE A 162 4.78 4.44 13.54
C PHE A 162 3.99 4.86 14.80
N SER A 163 4.04 6.14 15.19
CA SER A 163 3.15 6.70 16.22
C SER A 163 1.85 7.27 15.64
N GLY A 164 1.68 7.20 14.31
CA GLY A 164 0.53 7.75 13.59
C GLY A 164 0.63 9.25 13.34
N GLN A 165 1.77 9.87 13.65
CA GLN A 165 1.97 11.28 13.35
C GLN A 165 2.15 11.48 11.83
N GLU A 166 1.45 12.46 11.26
CA GLU A 166 1.65 12.89 9.89
C GLU A 166 2.99 13.62 9.78
N ILE A 167 3.97 12.99 9.14
CA ILE A 167 5.31 13.58 8.93
C ILE A 167 5.24 14.67 7.88
N ILE A 168 4.53 14.39 6.78
CA ILE A 168 4.36 15.32 5.66
C ILE A 168 3.09 14.98 4.89
N LYS A 169 2.48 16.01 4.30
CA LYS A 169 1.26 15.88 3.49
C LYS A 169 1.29 16.81 2.29
N ALA A 170 0.80 16.34 1.14
CA ALA A 170 0.54 17.12 -0.07
C ALA A 170 -0.78 17.90 0.03
N GLY A 171 -0.95 18.86 -0.87
CA GLY A 171 -2.21 19.55 -1.09
C GLY A 171 -3.27 18.66 -1.78
N GLU A 172 -4.44 19.25 -2.01
CA GLU A 172 -5.59 18.54 -2.56
C GLU A 172 -5.65 18.52 -4.09
N GLU A 173 -5.08 19.53 -4.75
CA GLU A 173 -5.39 19.81 -6.15
C GLU A 173 -4.21 19.68 -7.11
N LYS A 174 -2.99 19.74 -6.60
CA LYS A 174 -1.77 19.80 -7.43
C LYS A 174 -0.98 18.49 -7.33
N ASP A 175 -0.25 18.21 -8.40
CA ASP A 175 0.77 17.18 -8.37
C ASP A 175 1.96 17.69 -7.55
N GLU A 176 2.34 16.94 -6.53
CA GLU A 176 3.42 17.27 -5.62
C GLU A 176 4.32 16.06 -5.37
N VAL A 177 5.61 16.31 -5.17
CA VAL A 177 6.57 15.31 -4.70
C VAL A 177 6.87 15.59 -3.24
N LEU A 178 6.59 14.62 -2.38
CA LEU A 178 6.88 14.68 -0.95
C LEU A 178 8.16 13.90 -0.65
N LEU A 179 9.01 14.47 0.21
CA LEU A 179 10.20 13.82 0.71
C LEU A 179 10.18 13.76 2.23
N ALA A 180 10.35 12.57 2.78
CA ALA A 180 10.47 12.36 4.22
C ALA A 180 11.59 11.35 4.52
N LYS A 181 12.29 11.58 5.62
CA LYS A 181 13.28 10.64 6.13
C LYS A 181 12.59 9.70 7.12
N ILE A 182 12.74 8.40 6.91
CA ILE A 182 12.26 7.36 7.81
C ILE A 182 13.42 6.51 8.33
N TYR A 183 13.18 5.79 9.42
CA TYR A 183 14.15 4.92 10.05
C TYR A 183 13.50 3.54 10.28
N PRO A 184 13.54 2.63 9.28
CA PRO A 184 12.83 1.35 9.32
C PRO A 184 13.10 0.54 10.58
N SER A 185 14.34 0.51 11.05
CA SER A 185 14.73 -0.23 12.27
C SER A 185 13.95 0.17 13.54
N LYS A 186 13.40 1.40 13.59
CA LYS A 186 12.57 1.85 14.72
C LYS A 186 11.20 1.16 14.80
N THR A 187 10.76 0.54 13.72
CA THR A 187 9.49 -0.17 13.71
C THR A 187 9.60 -1.63 14.15
N ARG A 188 10.82 -2.17 14.23
CA ARG A 188 11.07 -3.59 14.52
C ARG A 188 10.87 -3.95 15.98
N ASP A 189 11.13 -3.02 16.88
CA ASP A 189 10.70 -3.13 18.26
C ASP A 189 9.21 -2.79 18.33
N LYS A 190 8.37 -3.78 18.64
CA LYS A 190 6.92 -3.65 18.76
C LYS A 190 6.48 -3.43 20.20
N SER A 191 7.42 -3.24 21.12
CA SER A 191 7.14 -2.98 22.53
C SER A 191 6.44 -1.64 22.71
N PHE A 192 5.35 -1.65 23.44
CA PHE A 192 4.63 -0.44 23.86
C PHE A 192 5.18 0.09 25.19
N ASN A 193 5.62 -0.82 26.05
CA ASN A 193 6.27 -0.57 27.33
C ASN A 193 7.11 -1.82 27.70
N PRO A 194 7.82 -1.84 28.84
CA PRO A 194 8.68 -2.97 29.20
C PRO A 194 8.02 -4.35 29.29
N VAL A 195 6.68 -4.40 29.33
CA VAL A 195 5.93 -5.67 29.51
C VAL A 195 4.93 -5.96 28.40
N ASN A 196 4.63 -4.98 27.52
CA ASN A 196 3.64 -5.16 26.46
C ASN A 196 4.24 -4.95 25.07
N ASP A 197 3.88 -5.85 24.16
CA ASP A 197 4.27 -5.81 22.76
C ASP A 197 3.05 -6.02 21.85
N VAL A 198 2.92 -5.17 20.84
CA VAL A 198 1.74 -5.13 19.94
C VAL A 198 1.49 -6.45 19.22
N LEU A 199 2.52 -7.25 18.95
CA LEU A 199 2.38 -8.50 18.22
C LEU A 199 2.36 -9.73 19.12
N THR A 200 3.22 -9.79 20.15
CA THR A 200 3.32 -10.96 21.03
C THR A 200 2.18 -11.06 22.03
N ASP A 201 1.58 -9.92 22.43
CA ASP A 201 0.40 -9.90 23.31
C ASP A 201 -0.90 -10.34 22.61
N ARG A 202 -0.86 -10.53 21.29
CA ARG A 202 -2.02 -11.01 20.53
C ARG A 202 -2.46 -12.39 21.03
N GLN A 203 -3.78 -12.61 21.00
CA GLN A 203 -4.41 -13.87 21.39
C GLN A 203 -5.11 -14.53 20.19
N PRO A 204 -4.35 -15.09 19.20
CA PRO A 204 -4.90 -15.57 17.93
C PRO A 204 -6.00 -16.63 18.11
N GLN A 205 -5.94 -17.42 19.19
CA GLN A 205 -6.96 -18.43 19.50
C GLN A 205 -8.37 -17.84 19.72
N HIS A 206 -8.47 -16.54 19.98
CA HIS A 206 -9.74 -15.82 20.13
C HIS A 206 -10.17 -15.11 18.85
N TYR A 207 -9.36 -15.13 17.77
CA TYR A 207 -9.60 -14.37 16.53
C TYR A 207 -10.21 -15.23 15.42
N ALA A 208 -10.62 -16.44 15.69
CA ALA A 208 -11.26 -17.33 14.70
C ALA A 208 -12.42 -16.68 13.90
N PRO A 209 -13.23 -15.74 14.46
CA PRO A 209 -14.25 -15.05 13.68
C PRO A 209 -13.71 -14.23 12.50
N LEU A 210 -12.44 -13.74 12.55
CA LEU A 210 -11.82 -12.97 11.47
C LEU A 210 -11.64 -13.78 10.17
N THR A 211 -11.60 -15.11 10.26
CA THR A 211 -11.41 -16.01 9.11
C THR A 211 -12.72 -16.63 8.63
N ARG A 212 -13.84 -16.29 9.24
CA ARG A 212 -15.17 -16.82 8.85
C ARG A 212 -15.77 -15.98 7.73
N ILE A 213 -16.34 -16.67 6.74
CA ILE A 213 -17.15 -16.00 5.72
C ILE A 213 -18.46 -15.56 6.37
N VAL A 214 -18.73 -14.26 6.36
CA VAL A 214 -20.01 -13.69 6.77
C VAL A 214 -20.91 -13.65 5.52
N LYS A 215 -22.07 -14.29 5.61
CA LYS A 215 -23.08 -14.31 4.53
C LYS A 215 -23.92 -13.04 4.58
#